data_c1a9181f0bc79e29c1ae30103cb06f6d
#
_entry.id   c1a9181f0bc79e29c1ae30103cb06f6d
#
_cell.length_a   1.000
_cell.length_b   1.000
_cell.length_c   1.000
_cell.angle_alpha   90.00
_cell.angle_beta   90.00
_cell.angle_gamma   90.00
#
_symmetry.space_group_name_H-M   'P 1'
#
loop_
_entity.id
_entity.type
_entity.pdbx_description
1 polymer ?
#
loop_
_entity_poly.entity_id
_entity_poly.type
_entity_poly.pdbx_seq_one_letter_code
_entity_poly.pdbx_strand_id
1 'polypeptide(L)'
;GEIRLQRLLEVVDTVEDYSTQIALELARDRNIEAKIGDFIADPLPPMDFGRIAAQSAKQVIVQKVREAERDRQFDEFKDRKGTIITGGVKREEYGNLIVDIGRGEAILRRNEKIGRESYRPNDRIRCYIKDVRREARGPQVFLSRTDPQFMAELFKMEVPEIYDGIIEIKAVARDSGSRAKIAVISFDNSIDPV
;
A
#
# COMPACT_ATOMS: atom_id res chain seq x y z
N GLY A 1 20.44 -26.64 -6.57
CA GLY A 1 19.17 -27.08 -6.01
C GLY A 1 18.29 -27.64 -7.11
N GLU A 2 17.63 -28.74 -6.87
CA GLU A 2 16.71 -29.37 -7.81
C GLU A 2 15.40 -28.59 -7.81
N ILE A 3 14.90 -28.21 -9.00
CA ILE A 3 13.60 -27.56 -9.14
C ILE A 3 12.55 -28.64 -9.35
N ARG A 4 11.58 -28.71 -8.44
CA ARG A 4 10.41 -29.58 -8.56
C ARG A 4 9.20 -28.75 -8.96
N LEU A 5 8.56 -29.15 -10.05
CA LEU A 5 7.32 -28.53 -10.51
C LEU A 5 6.14 -29.35 -10.02
N GLN A 6 5.11 -28.64 -9.58
CA GLN A 6 3.84 -29.23 -9.17
C GLN A 6 2.74 -28.38 -9.77
N ARG A 7 1.72 -29.03 -10.29
CA ARG A 7 0.46 -28.39 -10.70
C ARG A 7 -0.47 -28.41 -9.48
N LEU A 8 -1.04 -27.27 -9.15
CA LEU A 8 -2.07 -27.16 -8.11
C LEU A 8 -3.43 -27.29 -8.78
N LEU A 9 -4.20 -28.28 -8.38
CA LEU A 9 -5.55 -28.53 -8.85
C LEU A 9 -6.53 -28.16 -7.73
N GLU A 10 -7.47 -27.28 -8.03
CA GLU A 10 -8.57 -26.93 -7.14
C GLU A 10 -9.61 -28.04 -7.14
N VAL A 11 -10.04 -28.47 -5.94
CA VAL A 11 -11.08 -29.48 -5.77
C VAL A 11 -12.44 -28.85 -5.97
N VAL A 12 -13.17 -29.28 -6.98
CA VAL A 12 -14.49 -28.80 -7.34
C VAL A 12 -15.50 -29.95 -7.43
N ASP A 13 -16.78 -29.61 -7.37
CA ASP A 13 -17.85 -30.60 -7.55
C ASP A 13 -17.98 -30.99 -9.05
N THR A 14 -17.96 -29.99 -9.93
CA THR A 14 -18.02 -30.18 -11.38
C THR A 14 -16.80 -29.53 -12.02
N VAL A 15 -16.02 -30.31 -12.77
CA VAL A 15 -14.80 -29.84 -13.44
C VAL A 15 -15.16 -29.11 -14.72
N GLU A 16 -14.80 -27.84 -14.81
CA GLU A 16 -14.90 -27.01 -16.02
C GLU A 16 -13.59 -26.98 -16.80
N ASP A 17 -12.46 -26.99 -16.10
CA ASP A 17 -11.12 -26.98 -16.68
C ASP A 17 -10.21 -28.04 -16.02
N TYR A 18 -9.96 -29.11 -16.75
CA TYR A 18 -9.10 -30.22 -16.32
C TYR A 18 -7.62 -29.83 -16.11
N SER A 19 -7.21 -28.64 -16.55
CA SER A 19 -5.83 -28.16 -16.34
C SER A 19 -5.61 -27.58 -14.94
N THR A 20 -6.67 -27.07 -14.31
CA THR A 20 -6.61 -26.35 -13.04
C THR A 20 -7.52 -26.94 -11.96
N GLN A 21 -8.45 -27.84 -12.34
CA GLN A 21 -9.46 -28.38 -11.44
C GLN A 21 -9.44 -29.92 -11.39
N ILE A 22 -9.89 -30.47 -10.27
CA ILE A 22 -10.06 -31.91 -10.05
C ILE A 22 -11.41 -32.16 -9.35
N ALA A 23 -12.13 -33.21 -9.78
CA ALA A 23 -13.35 -33.61 -9.13
C ALA A 23 -13.11 -34.14 -7.70
N LEU A 24 -14.05 -33.86 -6.78
CA LEU A 24 -13.95 -34.25 -5.38
C LEU A 24 -13.71 -35.75 -5.19
N GLU A 25 -14.32 -36.61 -6.02
CA GLU A 25 -14.13 -38.06 -5.96
C GLU A 25 -12.67 -38.45 -6.23
N LEU A 26 -12.07 -37.92 -7.31
CA LEU A 26 -10.66 -38.17 -7.67
C LEU A 26 -9.70 -37.49 -6.70
N ALA A 27 -10.11 -36.41 -6.08
CA ALA A 27 -9.33 -35.73 -5.04
C ALA A 27 -9.24 -36.58 -3.77
N ARG A 28 -10.32 -37.26 -3.39
CA ARG A 28 -10.37 -38.15 -2.21
C ARG A 28 -9.56 -39.42 -2.38
N ASP A 29 -9.38 -39.89 -3.60
CA ASP A 29 -8.48 -41.03 -3.88
C ASP A 29 -7.01 -40.68 -3.57
N ARG A 30 -6.65 -39.39 -3.68
CA ARG A 30 -5.30 -38.89 -3.39
C ARG A 30 -5.15 -38.38 -1.95
N ASN A 31 -6.19 -37.81 -1.39
CA ASN A 31 -6.26 -37.33 -0.02
C ASN A 31 -7.68 -37.51 0.54
N ILE A 32 -7.87 -38.44 1.45
CA ILE A 32 -9.17 -38.83 2.02
C ILE A 32 -9.90 -37.64 2.68
N GLU A 33 -9.17 -36.65 3.19
CA GLU A 33 -9.71 -35.46 3.86
C GLU A 33 -10.05 -34.29 2.92
N ALA A 34 -9.84 -34.44 1.60
CA ALA A 34 -10.07 -33.39 0.64
C ALA A 34 -11.51 -32.89 0.62
N LYS A 35 -11.67 -31.58 0.61
CA LYS A 35 -12.96 -30.84 0.54
C LYS A 35 -12.98 -29.94 -0.69
N ILE A 36 -14.17 -29.56 -1.12
CA ILE A 36 -14.34 -28.57 -2.19
C ILE A 36 -13.68 -27.26 -1.77
N GLY A 37 -12.85 -26.68 -2.65
CA GLY A 37 -12.04 -25.49 -2.43
C GLY A 37 -10.62 -25.76 -1.91
N ASP A 38 -10.27 -27.02 -1.60
CA ASP A 38 -8.89 -27.39 -1.29
C ASP A 38 -8.03 -27.47 -2.56
N PHE A 39 -6.71 -27.41 -2.39
CA PHE A 39 -5.76 -27.56 -3.49
C PHE A 39 -4.96 -28.86 -3.33
N ILE A 40 -4.88 -29.63 -4.40
CA ILE A 40 -4.09 -30.86 -4.48
C ILE A 40 -2.88 -30.61 -5.39
N ALA A 41 -1.70 -30.92 -4.87
CA ALA A 41 -0.46 -30.86 -5.64
C ALA A 41 -0.29 -32.10 -6.49
N ASP A 42 -0.22 -31.93 -7.82
CA ASP A 42 0.05 -32.98 -8.80
C ASP A 42 1.49 -32.80 -9.31
N PRO A 43 2.41 -33.74 -9.00
CA PRO A 43 3.80 -33.63 -9.43
C PRO A 43 3.91 -33.72 -10.93
N LEU A 44 4.57 -32.74 -11.55
CA LEU A 44 4.87 -32.77 -12.98
C LEU A 44 6.20 -33.48 -13.24
N PRO A 45 6.36 -34.12 -14.40
CA PRO A 45 7.64 -34.73 -14.77
C PRO A 45 8.74 -33.64 -14.79
N PRO A 46 9.98 -34.00 -14.45
CA PRO A 46 11.10 -33.09 -14.49
C PRO A 46 11.28 -32.58 -15.93
N MET A 47 11.20 -31.26 -16.12
CA MET A 47 11.46 -30.62 -17.40
C MET A 47 12.89 -30.10 -17.43
N ASP A 48 13.61 -30.39 -18.51
CA ASP A 48 14.91 -29.80 -18.75
C ASP A 48 14.70 -28.35 -19.23
N PHE A 49 14.91 -27.40 -18.31
CA PHE A 49 14.85 -25.98 -18.61
C PHE A 49 16.15 -25.56 -19.29
N GLY A 50 16.14 -25.38 -20.57
CA GLY A 50 17.21 -24.69 -21.27
C GLY A 50 17.46 -23.30 -20.64
N ARG A 51 18.68 -22.76 -20.83
CA ARG A 51 19.14 -21.49 -20.21
C ARG A 51 18.13 -20.33 -20.41
N ILE A 52 17.48 -20.25 -21.57
CA ILE A 52 16.50 -19.21 -21.90
C ILE A 52 15.20 -19.38 -21.11
N ALA A 53 14.72 -20.60 -20.98
CA ALA A 53 13.51 -20.90 -20.20
C ALA A 53 13.75 -20.62 -18.69
N ALA A 54 14.93 -20.92 -18.15
CA ALA A 54 15.30 -20.60 -16.78
C ALA A 54 15.32 -19.09 -16.51
N GLN A 55 15.86 -18.29 -17.44
CA GLN A 55 15.84 -16.84 -17.32
C GLN A 55 14.43 -16.26 -17.39
N SER A 56 13.59 -16.74 -18.30
CA SER A 56 12.18 -16.33 -18.42
C SER A 56 11.40 -16.68 -17.16
N ALA A 57 11.57 -17.89 -16.62
CA ALA A 57 10.96 -18.31 -15.36
C ALA A 57 11.37 -17.40 -14.19
N LYS A 58 12.65 -17.06 -14.09
CA LYS A 58 13.16 -16.13 -13.07
C LYS A 58 12.48 -14.76 -13.18
N GLN A 59 12.33 -14.22 -14.38
CA GLN A 59 11.68 -12.93 -14.59
C GLN A 59 10.21 -12.96 -14.17
N VAL A 60 9.48 -14.01 -14.53
CA VAL A 60 8.08 -14.18 -14.16
C VAL A 60 7.92 -14.31 -12.65
N ILE A 61 8.77 -15.10 -11.98
CA ILE A 61 8.76 -15.25 -10.53
C ILE A 61 9.00 -13.89 -9.85
N VAL A 62 10.03 -13.15 -10.26
CA VAL A 62 10.35 -11.83 -9.70
C VAL A 62 9.18 -10.87 -9.92
N GLN A 63 8.53 -10.90 -11.09
CA GLN A 63 7.37 -10.07 -11.37
C GLN A 63 6.20 -10.42 -10.45
N LYS A 64 5.90 -11.72 -10.28
CA LYS A 64 4.80 -12.17 -9.39
C LYS A 64 5.05 -11.82 -7.93
N VAL A 65 6.28 -11.95 -7.45
CA VAL A 65 6.64 -11.51 -6.09
C VAL A 65 6.41 -10.00 -5.93
N ARG A 66 6.83 -9.18 -6.89
CA ARG A 66 6.60 -7.72 -6.86
C ARG A 66 5.12 -7.35 -6.94
N GLU A 67 4.32 -8.10 -7.69
CA GLU A 67 2.86 -7.90 -7.74
C GLU A 67 2.25 -8.18 -6.37
N ALA A 68 2.58 -9.32 -5.75
CA ALA A 68 2.10 -9.69 -4.43
C ALA A 68 2.53 -8.70 -3.32
N GLU A 69 3.77 -8.19 -3.39
CA GLU A 69 4.25 -7.14 -2.47
C GLU A 69 3.44 -5.85 -2.62
N ARG A 70 3.12 -5.44 -3.85
CA ARG A 70 2.29 -4.25 -4.11
C ARG A 70 0.86 -4.41 -3.61
N ASP A 71 0.24 -5.56 -3.86
CA ASP A 71 -1.11 -5.85 -3.38
C ASP A 71 -1.15 -5.81 -1.84
N ARG A 72 -0.15 -6.39 -1.19
CA ARG A 72 -0.02 -6.32 0.27
C ARG A 72 0.14 -4.89 0.77
N GLN A 73 0.97 -4.07 0.12
CA GLN A 73 1.12 -2.66 0.47
C GLN A 73 -0.19 -1.89 0.30
N PHE A 74 -0.90 -2.11 -0.81
CA PHE A 74 -2.20 -1.50 -1.03
C PHE A 74 -3.18 -1.86 0.08
N ASP A 75 -3.31 -3.15 0.41
CA ASP A 75 -4.24 -3.62 1.44
C ASP A 75 -3.90 -3.07 2.83
N GLU A 76 -2.63 -2.89 3.14
CA GLU A 76 -2.19 -2.33 4.42
C GLU A 76 -2.49 -0.83 4.55
N PHE A 77 -2.39 -0.07 3.45
CA PHE A 77 -2.51 1.38 3.49
C PHE A 77 -3.86 1.92 3.00
N LYS A 78 -4.72 1.12 2.35
CA LYS A 78 -6.02 1.57 1.80
C LYS A 78 -6.90 2.25 2.83
N ASP A 79 -6.94 1.74 4.07
CA ASP A 79 -7.75 2.26 5.15
C ASP A 79 -7.07 3.41 5.92
N ARG A 80 -5.83 3.73 5.56
CA ARG A 80 -5.05 4.84 6.16
C ARG A 80 -5.06 6.12 5.31
N LYS A 81 -5.82 6.15 4.23
CA LYS A 81 -6.07 7.37 3.47
C LYS A 81 -6.66 8.43 4.41
N GLY A 82 -6.16 9.65 4.34
CA GLY A 82 -6.61 10.71 5.21
C GLY A 82 -5.85 10.84 6.53
N THR A 83 -4.83 10.03 6.79
CA THR A 83 -4.04 10.09 8.01
C THR A 83 -2.64 10.64 7.76
N ILE A 84 -1.97 11.05 8.84
CA ILE A 84 -0.56 11.47 8.81
C ILE A 84 0.34 10.25 8.98
N ILE A 85 1.39 10.21 8.18
CA ILE A 85 2.46 9.24 8.30
C ILE A 85 3.81 9.93 8.37
N THR A 86 4.72 9.37 9.16
CA THR A 86 6.12 9.77 9.21
C THR A 86 6.96 8.74 8.47
N GLY A 87 7.82 9.21 7.58
CA GLY A 87 8.75 8.35 6.85
C GLY A 87 10.13 8.97 6.72
N GLY A 88 11.07 8.22 6.16
CA GLY A 88 12.41 8.69 5.80
C GLY A 88 12.52 8.96 4.32
N VAL A 89 13.10 10.08 3.93
CA VAL A 89 13.39 10.37 2.53
C VAL A 89 14.46 9.41 2.04
N LYS A 90 14.15 8.60 1.04
CA LYS A 90 15.08 7.61 0.48
C LYS A 90 15.91 8.18 -0.67
N ARG A 91 15.24 8.83 -1.61
CA ARG A 91 15.83 9.44 -2.79
C ARG A 91 14.90 10.44 -3.46
N GLU A 92 15.44 11.27 -4.31
CA GLU A 92 14.67 12.15 -5.19
C GLU A 92 14.77 11.66 -6.64
N GLU A 93 13.62 11.53 -7.31
CA GLU A 93 13.52 11.10 -8.71
C GLU A 93 12.65 12.09 -9.49
N TYR A 94 13.24 12.76 -10.47
CA TYR A 94 12.52 13.74 -11.32
C TYR A 94 11.75 14.82 -10.53
N GLY A 95 12.33 15.25 -9.40
CA GLY A 95 11.72 16.24 -8.51
C GLY A 95 10.66 15.68 -7.54
N ASN A 96 10.34 14.39 -7.63
CA ASN A 96 9.49 13.69 -6.67
C ASN A 96 10.35 13.06 -5.58
N LEU A 97 9.87 13.05 -4.33
CA LEU A 97 10.54 12.34 -3.26
C LEU A 97 9.96 10.95 -3.09
N ILE A 98 10.84 9.97 -3.01
CA ILE A 98 10.48 8.62 -2.59
C ILE A 98 10.77 8.52 -1.10
N VAL A 99 9.72 8.21 -0.34
CA VAL A 99 9.73 8.18 1.12
C VAL A 99 9.52 6.75 1.58
N ASP A 100 10.42 6.28 2.43
CA ASP A 100 10.28 4.99 3.10
C ASP A 100 9.32 5.13 4.28
N ILE A 101 8.23 4.39 4.25
CA ILE A 101 7.19 4.38 5.28
C ILE A 101 7.20 3.12 6.15
N GLY A 102 8.34 2.40 6.14
CA GLY A 102 8.61 1.20 6.94
C GLY A 102 8.20 -0.10 6.25
N ARG A 103 6.99 -0.21 5.73
CA ARG A 103 6.50 -1.40 5.02
C ARG A 103 6.33 -1.18 3.51
N GLY A 104 6.93 -0.14 3.00
CA GLY A 104 6.90 0.17 1.58
C GLY A 104 7.40 1.57 1.27
N GLU A 105 7.37 1.90 -0.02
CA GLU A 105 7.71 3.21 -0.53
C GLU A 105 6.44 4.00 -0.83
N ALA A 106 6.46 5.28 -0.50
CA ALA A 106 5.43 6.25 -0.87
C ALA A 106 6.05 7.34 -1.76
N ILE A 107 5.22 7.98 -2.57
CA ILE A 107 5.66 9.06 -3.44
C ILE A 107 5.08 10.40 -2.99
N LEU A 108 5.95 11.38 -2.78
CA LEU A 108 5.58 12.78 -2.63
C LEU A 108 5.93 13.51 -3.92
N ARG A 109 4.91 13.83 -4.70
CA ARG A 109 5.09 14.47 -6.01
C ARG A 109 5.59 15.92 -5.86
N ARG A 110 6.27 16.43 -6.88
CA ARG A 110 6.81 17.79 -6.89
C ARG A 110 5.76 18.87 -6.58
N ASN A 111 4.55 18.75 -7.11
CA ASN A 111 3.44 19.68 -6.87
C ASN A 111 2.80 19.55 -5.48
N GLU A 112 3.11 18.50 -4.74
CA GLU A 112 2.66 18.24 -3.38
C GLU A 112 3.74 18.55 -2.33
N LYS A 113 4.91 19.02 -2.77
CA LYS A 113 6.01 19.53 -1.93
C LYS A 113 5.79 21.01 -1.63
N ILE A 114 6.25 21.46 -0.46
CA ILE A 114 6.34 22.89 -0.14
C ILE A 114 7.63 23.41 -0.76
N GLY A 115 7.54 24.41 -1.64
CA GLY A 115 8.67 24.88 -2.45
C GLY A 115 9.87 25.45 -1.67
N ARG A 116 9.65 25.86 -0.42
CA ARG A 116 10.71 26.37 0.47
C ARG A 116 11.43 25.28 1.26
N GLU A 117 10.92 24.05 1.24
CA GLU A 117 11.50 22.92 1.93
C GLU A 117 12.46 22.15 1.03
N SER A 118 13.66 21.89 1.53
CA SER A 118 14.64 21.01 0.87
C SER A 118 14.86 19.78 1.74
N TYR A 119 14.93 18.62 1.11
CA TYR A 119 15.07 17.33 1.79
C TYR A 119 16.31 16.62 1.29
N ARG A 120 17.04 16.03 2.25
CA ARG A 120 18.19 15.16 1.97
C ARG A 120 17.79 13.70 2.19
N PRO A 121 18.50 12.76 1.58
CA PRO A 121 18.34 11.35 1.92
C PRO A 121 18.51 11.11 3.42
N ASN A 122 17.63 10.29 3.99
CA ASN A 122 17.49 9.97 5.42
C ASN A 122 16.82 11.05 6.30
N ASP A 123 16.44 12.21 5.77
CA ASP A 123 15.63 13.15 6.53
C ASP A 123 14.28 12.55 6.88
N ARG A 124 13.79 12.78 8.10
CA ARG A 124 12.45 12.37 8.52
C ARG A 124 11.44 13.41 8.06
N ILE A 125 10.38 12.94 7.42
CA ILE A 125 9.32 13.79 6.90
C ILE A 125 7.95 13.30 7.38
N ARG A 126 7.10 14.23 7.83
CA ARG A 126 5.68 13.97 8.09
C ARG A 126 4.87 14.34 6.85
N CYS A 127 4.01 13.47 6.40
CA CYS A 127 3.16 13.70 5.24
C CYS A 127 1.75 13.20 5.50
N TYR A 128 0.82 13.76 4.75
CA TYR A 128 -0.57 13.32 4.69
C TYR A 128 -0.73 12.26 3.59
N ILE A 129 -1.41 11.17 3.87
CA ILE A 129 -1.73 10.16 2.86
C ILE A 129 -2.94 10.66 2.08
N LYS A 130 -2.65 11.27 0.93
CA LYS A 130 -3.67 11.85 0.05
C LYS A 130 -4.47 10.79 -0.68
N ASP A 131 -3.78 9.76 -1.15
CA ASP A 131 -4.41 8.69 -1.91
C ASP A 131 -3.61 7.39 -1.81
N VAL A 132 -4.32 6.26 -1.96
CA VAL A 132 -3.74 4.93 -2.07
C VAL A 132 -4.40 4.23 -3.23
N ARG A 133 -3.63 3.83 -4.24
CA ARG A 133 -4.15 3.17 -5.44
C ARG A 133 -3.21 2.11 -5.94
N ARG A 134 -3.79 1.14 -6.65
CA ARG A 134 -3.03 0.11 -7.32
C ARG A 134 -2.38 0.68 -8.58
N GLU A 135 -1.07 0.78 -8.56
CA GLU A 135 -0.27 1.20 -9.70
C GLU A 135 0.52 0.00 -10.25
N ALA A 136 0.55 -0.12 -11.57
CA ALA A 136 1.30 -1.20 -12.23
C ALA A 136 2.82 -1.09 -11.98
N ARG A 137 3.32 0.14 -11.76
CA ARG A 137 4.73 0.42 -11.48
C ARG A 137 4.85 1.54 -10.44
N GLY A 138 5.83 1.40 -9.54
CA GLY A 138 6.11 2.40 -8.52
C GLY A 138 5.28 2.29 -7.24
N PRO A 139 5.38 3.29 -6.36
CA PRO A 139 4.70 3.31 -5.07
C PRO A 139 3.18 3.38 -5.20
N GLN A 140 2.48 2.71 -4.27
CA GLN A 140 1.02 2.67 -4.21
C GLN A 140 0.43 3.80 -3.35
N VAL A 141 1.25 4.42 -2.50
CA VAL A 141 0.85 5.44 -1.54
C VAL A 141 1.30 6.81 -2.03
N PHE A 142 0.35 7.73 -2.15
CA PHE A 142 0.57 9.10 -2.60
C PHE A 142 0.48 10.06 -1.43
N LEU A 143 1.57 10.78 -1.21
CA LEU A 143 1.71 11.73 -0.10
C LEU A 143 1.47 13.16 -0.55
N SER A 144 1.06 14.01 0.39
CA SER A 144 0.96 15.45 0.23
C SER A 144 1.45 16.18 1.47
N ARG A 145 2.06 17.36 1.24
CA ARG A 145 2.37 18.34 2.27
C ARG A 145 1.64 19.66 2.04
N THR A 146 1.02 19.81 0.88
CA THR A 146 0.28 21.02 0.47
C THR A 146 -1.21 20.91 0.73
N ASP A 147 -1.74 19.72 0.93
CA ASP A 147 -3.16 19.46 1.13
C ASP A 147 -3.68 20.20 2.39
N PRO A 148 -4.82 20.91 2.32
CA PRO A 148 -5.43 21.56 3.49
C PRO A 148 -5.73 20.57 4.63
N GLN A 149 -6.12 19.35 4.32
CA GLN A 149 -6.42 18.31 5.32
C GLN A 149 -5.18 17.89 6.12
N PHE A 150 -3.98 18.01 5.53
CA PHE A 150 -2.74 17.80 6.26
C PHE A 150 -2.64 18.70 7.49
N MET A 151 -3.04 19.96 7.36
CA MET A 151 -3.05 20.89 8.48
C MET A 151 -4.11 20.53 9.53
N ALA A 152 -5.32 20.19 9.08
CA ALA A 152 -6.39 19.77 9.99
C ALA A 152 -5.99 18.55 10.82
N GLU A 153 -5.37 17.56 10.19
CA GLU A 153 -4.89 16.35 10.89
C GLU A 153 -3.70 16.65 11.82
N LEU A 154 -2.81 17.59 11.45
CA LEU A 154 -1.75 18.04 12.37
C LEU A 154 -2.32 18.70 13.63
N PHE A 155 -3.32 19.57 13.47
CA PHE A 155 -3.97 20.21 14.61
C PHE A 155 -4.68 19.19 15.52
N LYS A 156 -5.32 18.17 14.98
CA LYS A 156 -5.88 17.07 15.79
C LYS A 156 -4.81 16.34 16.63
N MET A 157 -3.59 16.24 16.12
CA MET A 157 -2.50 15.57 16.85
C MET A 157 -1.85 16.45 17.91
N GLU A 158 -1.77 17.77 17.67
CA GLU A 158 -0.99 18.68 18.49
C GLU A 158 -1.85 19.49 19.49
N VAL A 159 -3.17 19.59 19.26
CA VAL A 159 -4.11 20.36 20.08
C VAL A 159 -5.07 19.43 20.79
N PRO A 160 -4.94 19.24 22.12
CA PRO A 160 -5.78 18.33 22.91
C PRO A 160 -7.27 18.62 22.78
N GLU A 161 -7.67 19.90 22.77
CA GLU A 161 -9.07 20.32 22.70
C GLU A 161 -9.74 19.92 21.37
N ILE A 162 -8.96 19.82 20.29
CA ILE A 162 -9.42 19.34 18.99
C ILE A 162 -9.50 17.80 19.02
N TYR A 163 -8.52 17.15 19.62
CA TYR A 163 -8.51 15.69 19.77
C TYR A 163 -9.70 15.22 20.63
N ASP A 164 -9.99 15.91 21.71
CA ASP A 164 -11.10 15.61 22.63
C ASP A 164 -12.47 16.03 22.07
N GLY A 165 -12.50 16.70 20.90
CA GLY A 165 -13.72 17.10 20.22
C GLY A 165 -14.41 18.33 20.83
N ILE A 166 -13.75 19.07 21.70
CA ILE A 166 -14.23 20.33 22.29
C ILE A 166 -14.20 21.45 21.25
N ILE A 167 -13.16 21.46 20.41
CA ILE A 167 -13.00 22.35 19.27
C ILE A 167 -13.05 21.55 17.97
N GLU A 168 -13.85 21.99 17.03
CA GLU A 168 -13.94 21.38 15.71
C GLU A 168 -13.42 22.32 14.62
N ILE A 169 -12.58 21.80 13.74
CA ILE A 169 -12.11 22.50 12.54
C ILE A 169 -13.16 22.37 11.44
N LYS A 170 -13.77 23.47 11.02
CA LYS A 170 -14.78 23.52 9.96
C LYS A 170 -14.19 23.69 8.57
N ALA A 171 -13.14 24.49 8.44
CA ALA A 171 -12.48 24.71 7.17
C ALA A 171 -11.02 25.12 7.37
N VAL A 172 -10.20 24.77 6.40
CA VAL A 172 -8.79 25.16 6.30
C VAL A 172 -8.54 25.73 4.91
N ALA A 173 -7.99 26.96 4.87
CA ALA A 173 -7.47 27.57 3.66
C ALA A 173 -5.99 27.90 3.89
N ARG A 174 -5.09 27.43 3.04
CA ARG A 174 -3.65 27.63 3.21
C ARG A 174 -2.93 27.95 1.91
N ASP A 175 -1.94 28.81 2.06
CA ASP A 175 -0.86 29.01 1.11
C ASP A 175 0.36 28.27 1.67
N SER A 176 0.65 27.11 1.08
CA SER A 176 1.57 26.13 1.63
C SER A 176 2.99 26.69 1.78
N GLY A 177 3.51 26.68 3.02
CA GLY A 177 4.82 27.23 3.36
C GLY A 177 4.82 28.75 3.63
N SER A 178 3.66 29.42 3.62
CA SER A 178 3.51 30.84 3.89
C SER A 178 2.54 31.09 5.04
N ARG A 179 1.24 30.97 4.81
CA ARG A 179 0.21 31.24 5.83
C ARG A 179 -0.98 30.32 5.69
N ALA A 180 -1.77 30.23 6.75
CA ALA A 180 -3.04 29.52 6.73
C ALA A 180 -4.11 30.30 7.50
N LYS A 181 -5.37 30.04 7.16
CA LYS A 181 -6.55 30.45 7.90
C LYS A 181 -7.35 29.20 8.23
N ILE A 182 -7.77 29.08 9.47
CA ILE A 182 -8.57 27.95 9.96
C ILE A 182 -9.85 28.51 10.53
N ALA A 183 -10.98 27.95 10.13
CA ALA A 183 -12.27 28.23 10.75
C ALA A 183 -12.54 27.13 11.77
N VAL A 184 -12.74 27.52 13.01
CA VAL A 184 -12.99 26.62 14.13
C VAL A 184 -14.29 26.99 14.85
N ILE A 185 -14.88 26.02 15.54
CA ILE A 185 -16.00 26.21 16.45
C ILE A 185 -15.69 25.54 17.77
N SER A 186 -15.93 26.23 18.88
CA SER A 186 -15.89 25.64 20.22
C SER A 186 -17.29 25.22 20.65
N PHE A 187 -17.39 24.05 21.25
CA PHE A 187 -18.63 23.56 21.89
C PHE A 187 -18.66 23.87 23.38
N ASP A 188 -17.55 24.37 23.94
CA ASP A 188 -17.44 24.86 25.32
C ASP A 188 -17.26 26.38 25.34
N ASN A 189 -18.20 27.08 25.95
CA ASN A 189 -18.18 28.53 26.08
C ASN A 189 -17.06 29.06 26.96
N SER A 190 -16.40 28.22 27.75
CA SER A 190 -15.26 28.58 28.61
C SER A 190 -13.92 28.57 27.85
N ILE A 191 -13.88 27.99 26.67
CA ILE A 191 -12.67 27.84 25.86
C ILE A 191 -12.74 28.77 24.65
N ASP A 192 -11.81 29.75 24.61
CA ASP A 192 -11.62 30.59 23.45
C ASP A 192 -10.85 29.80 22.36
N PRO A 193 -11.44 29.58 21.18
CA PRO A 193 -10.80 28.80 20.12
C PRO A 193 -9.74 29.60 19.33
N VAL A 194 -9.45 30.86 19.65
CA VAL A 194 -8.50 31.75 18.94
C VAL A 194 -7.20 31.93 19.72
#